data_494a61156ada9faca740ded3f0dc5883
#
_entry.id   494a61156ada9faca740ded3f0dc5883
#
_cell.length_a   1.000
_cell.length_b   1.000
_cell.length_c   1.000
_cell.angle_alpha   90.00
_cell.angle_beta   90.00
_cell.angle_gamma   90.00
#
_symmetry.space_group_name_H-M   'P 1'
#
loop_
_entity.id
_entity.type
_entity.pdbx_description
1 polymer ?
#
loop_
_entity_poly.entity_id
_entity_poly.type
_entity_poly.pdbx_seq_one_letter_code
_entity_poly.pdbx_strand_id
1 'polypeptide(L)'
;MCIRDRKLVVYYRSKNAKKFRQGVEYGSARWGNRKDIEPFMDPVFENNVILTETERLTMNSRPKAPKYARNKNVIVIGGSGSGKTRFYVKPNLMQMTDHVSYVVTDPKGTIIVECGKMLVNGGYRIKVLNTINFKKSMHYNPFHYIRSEKDILKLVNTIIANTKGEGEKSTEDFWVKAERLLYSALIGYIWYEAPEEEQNFSTLLEFINASETREDDEEFKNATLKLTDKTDKDNVTITIDTVVFYQI
;
A
#
# COMPACT_ATOMS: atom_id res chain seq x y z
N MET A 1 53.05 9.10 -13.44
CA MET A 1 51.81 9.87 -13.74
C MET A 1 52.12 10.82 -14.87
N CYS A 2 51.57 10.59 -16.06
CA CYS A 2 51.88 11.32 -17.28
C CYS A 2 51.28 12.76 -17.22
N ILE A 3 51.92 13.70 -17.93
CA ILE A 3 51.43 15.10 -18.01
C ILE A 3 49.99 15.16 -18.55
N ARG A 4 49.64 14.22 -19.42
CA ARG A 4 48.28 14.05 -19.94
C ARG A 4 47.25 13.72 -18.84
N ASP A 5 47.63 12.86 -17.91
CA ASP A 5 46.78 12.46 -16.80
C ASP A 5 46.54 13.61 -15.82
N ARG A 6 47.58 14.44 -15.57
CA ARG A 6 47.43 15.66 -14.75
C ARG A 6 46.42 16.65 -15.38
N LYS A 7 46.53 16.89 -16.68
CA LYS A 7 45.60 17.79 -17.37
C LYS A 7 44.18 17.28 -17.33
N LEU A 8 43.97 15.98 -17.45
CA LEU A 8 42.65 15.34 -17.37
C LEU A 8 42.04 15.45 -15.96
N VAL A 9 42.86 15.20 -14.93
CA VAL A 9 42.43 15.35 -13.52
C VAL A 9 42.12 16.80 -13.17
N VAL A 10 42.94 17.75 -13.64
CA VAL A 10 42.69 19.19 -13.41
C VAL A 10 41.44 19.63 -14.14
N TYR A 11 41.20 19.19 -15.38
CA TYR A 11 39.99 19.48 -16.13
C TYR A 11 38.75 18.91 -15.42
N TYR A 12 38.80 17.65 -14.96
CA TYR A 12 37.69 17.02 -14.25
C TYR A 12 37.39 17.71 -12.91
N ARG A 13 38.45 18.07 -12.14
CA ARG A 13 38.30 18.83 -10.90
C ARG A 13 37.75 20.24 -11.13
N SER A 14 38.20 20.95 -12.17
CA SER A 14 37.69 22.29 -12.47
C SER A 14 36.22 22.26 -12.94
N LYS A 15 35.85 21.24 -13.68
CA LYS A 15 34.47 21.07 -14.16
C LYS A 15 33.48 20.67 -13.04
N ASN A 16 33.96 19.93 -12.07
CA ASN A 16 33.20 19.46 -10.90
C ASN A 16 33.47 20.30 -9.63
N ALA A 17 34.34 21.32 -9.71
CA ALA A 17 34.56 22.22 -8.58
C ALA A 17 33.28 22.94 -8.20
N LYS A 18 32.89 22.81 -6.93
CA LYS A 18 31.79 23.58 -6.38
C LYS A 18 32.11 25.06 -6.51
N LYS A 19 31.36 25.78 -7.33
CA LYS A 19 31.46 27.24 -7.44
C LYS A 19 30.86 27.85 -6.17
N PHE A 20 31.75 28.21 -5.22
CA PHE A 20 31.36 28.99 -4.05
C PHE A 20 31.00 30.40 -4.53
N ARG A 21 29.78 30.83 -4.22
CA ARG A 21 29.36 32.20 -4.44
C ARG A 21 29.69 32.97 -3.18
N GLN A 22 30.39 34.12 -3.31
CA GLN A 22 30.61 35.02 -2.18
C GLN A 22 29.30 35.46 -1.59
N GLY A 23 29.14 35.45 -0.26
CA GLY A 23 27.92 35.82 0.46
C GLY A 23 26.88 34.71 0.63
N VAL A 24 27.17 33.45 0.29
CA VAL A 24 26.28 32.30 0.52
C VAL A 24 26.99 31.31 1.45
N GLU A 25 26.87 31.54 2.75
CA GLU A 25 27.62 30.77 3.76
C GLU A 25 27.11 29.36 4.01
N TYR A 26 25.84 29.07 3.68
CA TYR A 26 25.15 27.81 4.02
C TYR A 26 24.69 26.97 2.81
N GLY A 27 25.34 27.10 1.67
CA GLY A 27 25.07 26.30 0.48
C GLY A 27 24.56 27.11 -0.72
N SER A 28 24.42 26.46 -1.86
CA SER A 28 23.97 27.08 -3.12
C SER A 28 22.45 26.97 -3.34
N ALA A 29 21.68 26.65 -2.32
CA ALA A 29 20.23 26.54 -2.41
C ALA A 29 19.60 27.92 -2.62
N ARG A 30 18.64 28.00 -3.56
CA ARG A 30 17.83 29.17 -3.83
C ARG A 30 16.41 28.75 -4.14
N TRP A 31 15.48 29.65 -4.03
CA TRP A 31 14.15 29.42 -4.54
C TRP A 31 14.19 29.16 -6.05
N GLY A 32 13.52 28.09 -6.48
CA GLY A 32 13.37 27.76 -7.90
C GLY A 32 12.45 28.75 -8.61
N ASN A 33 12.68 28.93 -9.88
CA ASN A 33 11.77 29.65 -10.75
C ASN A 33 11.25 28.67 -11.84
N ARG A 34 10.32 29.12 -12.69
CA ARG A 34 9.66 28.29 -13.69
C ARG A 34 10.64 27.48 -14.58
N LYS A 35 11.76 28.10 -14.98
CA LYS A 35 12.80 27.42 -15.80
C LYS A 35 13.50 26.28 -15.06
N ASP A 36 13.54 26.31 -13.74
CA ASP A 36 14.14 25.23 -12.95
C ASP A 36 13.20 24.04 -12.84
N ILE A 37 11.88 24.25 -12.94
CA ILE A 37 10.83 23.23 -12.79
C ILE A 37 10.47 22.58 -14.13
N GLU A 38 10.55 23.34 -15.23
CA GLU A 38 10.20 22.90 -16.59
C GLU A 38 10.79 21.52 -16.98
N PRO A 39 12.06 21.17 -16.65
CA PRO A 39 12.61 19.85 -16.96
C PRO A 39 11.96 18.67 -16.21
N PHE A 40 11.14 18.95 -15.22
CA PHE A 40 10.41 17.94 -14.42
C PHE A 40 8.93 17.83 -14.82
N MET A 41 8.49 18.61 -15.81
CA MET A 41 7.16 18.52 -16.37
C MET A 41 7.14 17.63 -17.60
N ASP A 42 6.02 16.92 -17.80
CA ASP A 42 5.75 16.24 -19.07
C ASP A 42 5.10 17.24 -20.05
N PRO A 43 5.47 17.22 -21.36
CA PRO A 43 4.82 18.05 -22.37
C PRO A 43 3.31 17.80 -22.47
N VAL A 44 2.89 16.56 -22.29
CA VAL A 44 1.48 16.17 -22.30
C VAL A 44 0.89 16.48 -20.92
N PHE A 45 -0.15 17.30 -20.89
CA PHE A 45 -0.73 17.82 -19.64
C PHE A 45 -1.20 16.70 -18.72
N GLU A 46 -1.88 15.72 -19.28
CA GLU A 46 -2.50 14.59 -18.56
C GLU A 46 -1.46 13.68 -17.88
N ASN A 47 -0.22 13.70 -18.34
CA ASN A 47 0.87 12.91 -17.75
C ASN A 47 1.52 13.58 -16.53
N ASN A 48 0.90 14.60 -15.99
CA ASN A 48 1.44 15.34 -14.84
C ASN A 48 0.49 15.33 -13.65
N VAL A 49 1.07 15.41 -12.46
CA VAL A 49 0.36 15.81 -11.24
C VAL A 49 0.35 17.34 -11.17
N ILE A 50 -0.81 17.93 -11.02
CA ILE A 50 -0.98 19.38 -10.83
C ILE A 50 -0.54 19.73 -9.40
N LEU A 51 0.43 20.61 -9.26
CA LEU A 51 0.90 21.09 -7.97
C LEU A 51 0.27 22.45 -7.63
N THR A 52 0.26 23.36 -8.58
CA THR A 52 -0.31 24.70 -8.50
C THR A 52 -0.99 25.05 -9.82
N GLU A 53 -1.48 26.27 -9.96
CA GLU A 53 -2.05 26.76 -11.22
C GLU A 53 -1.06 26.69 -12.39
N THR A 54 0.21 26.93 -12.14
CA THR A 54 1.26 27.00 -13.16
C THR A 54 2.23 25.83 -13.14
N GLU A 55 2.37 25.13 -12.01
CA GLU A 55 3.42 24.15 -11.79
C GLU A 55 2.87 22.72 -11.74
N ARG A 56 3.58 21.84 -12.41
CA ARG A 56 3.22 20.41 -12.57
C ARG A 56 4.43 19.52 -12.38
N LEU A 57 4.21 18.27 -12.08
CA LEU A 57 5.25 17.26 -11.95
C LEU A 57 4.88 16.03 -12.79
N THR A 58 5.77 15.64 -13.70
CA THR A 58 5.55 14.44 -14.52
C THR A 58 5.33 13.18 -13.70
N MET A 59 4.39 12.33 -14.10
CA MET A 59 4.19 11.00 -13.53
C MET A 59 5.20 9.97 -14.05
N ASN A 60 5.98 10.30 -15.10
CA ASN A 60 6.98 9.39 -15.64
C ASN A 60 8.12 9.16 -14.64
N SER A 61 8.24 7.93 -14.15
CA SER A 61 9.27 7.51 -13.19
C SER A 61 10.64 7.27 -13.83
N ARG A 62 10.70 7.15 -15.17
CA ARG A 62 11.92 6.84 -15.92
C ARG A 62 12.14 7.85 -17.04
N PRO A 63 12.45 9.13 -16.73
CA PRO A 63 12.76 10.12 -17.75
C PRO A 63 14.04 9.75 -18.49
N LYS A 64 14.19 10.22 -19.73
CA LYS A 64 15.38 9.97 -20.57
C LYS A 64 16.69 10.38 -19.87
N ALA A 65 16.67 11.46 -19.09
CA ALA A 65 17.81 11.90 -18.31
C ALA A 65 17.62 11.53 -16.82
N PRO A 66 18.39 10.58 -16.24
CA PRO A 66 18.22 10.12 -14.86
C PRO A 66 18.29 11.22 -13.79
N LYS A 67 18.99 12.31 -14.07
CA LYS A 67 19.08 13.49 -13.19
C LYS A 67 17.71 14.15 -12.89
N TYR A 68 16.72 13.93 -13.74
CA TYR A 68 15.35 14.43 -13.57
C TYR A 68 14.40 13.41 -12.95
N ALA A 69 14.86 12.18 -12.72
CA ALA A 69 14.11 11.20 -11.95
C ALA A 69 14.05 11.64 -10.49
N ARG A 70 12.87 12.08 -10.03
CA ARG A 70 12.61 12.55 -8.67
C ARG A 70 11.50 11.75 -8.03
N ASN A 71 11.50 11.74 -6.71
CA ASN A 71 10.38 11.24 -5.95
C ASN A 71 9.12 12.05 -6.29
N LYS A 72 7.99 11.35 -6.44
CA LYS A 72 6.69 11.92 -6.81
C LYS A 72 5.79 12.15 -5.59
N ASN A 73 6.29 11.89 -4.38
CA ASN A 73 5.53 12.14 -3.17
C ASN A 73 5.32 13.65 -3.00
N VAL A 74 4.07 14.05 -2.79
CA VAL A 74 3.68 15.44 -2.61
C VAL A 74 3.03 15.59 -1.26
N ILE A 75 3.48 16.55 -0.47
CA ILE A 75 2.83 16.96 0.75
C ILE A 75 2.13 18.30 0.54
N VAL A 76 0.84 18.36 0.87
CA VAL A 76 0.03 19.59 0.77
C VAL A 76 -0.35 20.03 2.17
N ILE A 77 0.19 21.17 2.61
CA ILE A 77 -0.01 21.71 3.96
C ILE A 77 -1.00 22.85 3.90
N GLY A 78 -1.98 22.85 4.81
CA GLY A 78 -2.97 23.91 4.90
C GLY A 78 -3.94 23.66 6.04
N GLY A 79 -4.47 24.71 6.64
CA GLY A 79 -5.48 24.64 7.69
C GLY A 79 -6.83 24.09 7.22
N SER A 80 -7.78 23.96 8.12
CA SER A 80 -9.16 23.62 7.75
C SER A 80 -9.74 24.72 6.86
N GLY A 81 -10.48 24.32 5.81
CA GLY A 81 -11.06 25.28 4.86
C GLY A 81 -10.10 25.90 3.83
N SER A 82 -8.78 25.60 3.89
CA SER A 82 -7.79 26.16 2.94
C SER A 82 -7.94 25.67 1.49
N GLY A 83 -8.91 24.81 1.21
CA GLY A 83 -9.20 24.36 -0.14
C GLY A 83 -8.32 23.21 -0.66
N LYS A 84 -7.58 22.49 0.20
CA LYS A 84 -6.73 21.34 -0.21
C LYS A 84 -7.46 20.36 -1.14
N THR A 85 -8.65 19.96 -0.76
CA THR A 85 -9.47 19.04 -1.58
C THR A 85 -9.91 19.70 -2.89
N ARG A 86 -10.32 20.97 -2.84
CA ARG A 86 -10.84 21.71 -3.99
C ARG A 86 -9.77 22.03 -5.01
N PHE A 87 -8.59 22.49 -4.58
CA PHE A 87 -7.56 23.02 -5.47
C PHE A 87 -6.45 22.01 -5.81
N TYR A 88 -6.33 20.92 -5.04
CA TYR A 88 -5.33 19.91 -5.30
C TYR A 88 -5.94 18.53 -5.63
N VAL A 89 -6.76 17.95 -4.75
CA VAL A 89 -7.24 16.57 -4.93
C VAL A 89 -8.17 16.45 -6.13
N LYS A 90 -9.22 17.27 -6.17
CA LYS A 90 -10.22 17.20 -7.26
C LYS A 90 -9.65 17.51 -8.64
N PRO A 91 -8.87 18.58 -8.86
CA PRO A 91 -8.29 18.84 -10.17
C PRO A 91 -7.40 17.69 -10.67
N ASN A 92 -6.64 17.06 -9.77
CA ASN A 92 -5.84 15.90 -10.14
C ASN A 92 -6.68 14.68 -10.49
N LEU A 93 -7.77 14.41 -9.78
CA LEU A 93 -8.71 13.33 -10.14
C LEU A 93 -9.44 13.60 -11.46
N MET A 94 -9.70 14.87 -11.77
CA MET A 94 -10.43 15.26 -12.97
C MET A 94 -9.58 15.21 -14.23
N GLN A 95 -8.28 15.45 -14.13
CA GLN A 95 -7.40 15.58 -15.29
C GLN A 95 -6.65 14.30 -15.65
N MET A 96 -6.48 13.37 -14.73
CA MET A 96 -5.68 12.17 -14.97
C MET A 96 -6.37 11.21 -15.94
N THR A 97 -5.56 10.53 -16.74
CA THR A 97 -6.02 9.58 -17.75
C THR A 97 -6.54 8.27 -17.13
N ASP A 98 -7.30 7.52 -17.91
CA ASP A 98 -7.80 6.17 -17.60
C ASP A 98 -6.70 5.11 -17.36
N HIS A 99 -5.44 5.44 -17.65
CA HIS A 99 -4.29 4.58 -17.43
C HIS A 99 -3.74 4.63 -16.00
N VAL A 100 -4.30 5.43 -15.11
CA VAL A 100 -3.85 5.60 -13.72
C VAL A 100 -4.90 5.06 -12.76
N SER A 101 -4.51 4.15 -11.88
CA SER A 101 -5.34 3.70 -10.77
C SER A 101 -5.07 4.55 -9.52
N TYR A 102 -6.13 4.83 -8.75
CA TYR A 102 -6.04 5.61 -7.53
C TYR A 102 -6.46 4.83 -6.31
N VAL A 103 -5.82 5.14 -5.18
CA VAL A 103 -6.35 4.85 -3.84
C VAL A 103 -6.55 6.19 -3.17
N VAL A 104 -7.79 6.48 -2.79
CA VAL A 104 -8.18 7.77 -2.20
C VAL A 104 -8.78 7.51 -0.83
N THR A 105 -8.21 8.13 0.21
CA THR A 105 -8.82 8.18 1.54
C THR A 105 -9.72 9.42 1.62
N ASP A 106 -11.02 9.20 1.88
CA ASP A 106 -12.03 10.25 1.96
C ASP A 106 -12.83 10.15 3.26
N PRO A 107 -12.29 10.64 4.38
CA PRO A 107 -12.95 10.53 5.69
C PRO A 107 -14.34 11.18 5.76
N LYS A 108 -14.60 12.13 4.86
CA LYS A 108 -15.89 12.85 4.79
C LYS A 108 -16.86 12.27 3.76
N GLY A 109 -16.40 11.40 2.87
CA GLY A 109 -17.19 10.85 1.77
C GLY A 109 -17.57 11.86 0.68
N THR A 110 -16.97 13.05 0.68
CA THR A 110 -17.32 14.13 -0.26
C THR A 110 -16.72 13.93 -1.64
N ILE A 111 -15.55 13.32 -1.74
CA ILE A 111 -14.85 13.10 -3.01
C ILE A 111 -15.63 12.12 -3.87
N ILE A 112 -16.07 11.00 -3.30
CA ILE A 112 -16.84 10.00 -4.03
C ILE A 112 -18.20 10.53 -4.50
N VAL A 113 -18.87 11.34 -3.68
CA VAL A 113 -20.15 11.95 -4.04
C VAL A 113 -20.01 12.94 -5.18
N GLU A 114 -18.96 13.78 -5.15
CA GLU A 114 -18.78 14.84 -6.13
C GLU A 114 -18.07 14.39 -7.42
N CYS A 115 -17.10 13.49 -7.31
CA CYS A 115 -16.28 13.04 -8.45
C CYS A 115 -16.63 11.63 -8.96
N GLY A 116 -17.37 10.83 -8.20
CA GLY A 116 -17.61 9.42 -8.53
C GLY A 116 -18.28 9.21 -9.87
N LYS A 117 -19.36 9.97 -10.18
CA LYS A 117 -20.04 9.86 -11.48
C LYS A 117 -19.13 10.22 -12.66
N MET A 118 -18.31 11.22 -12.49
CA MET A 118 -17.33 11.63 -13.51
C MET A 118 -16.30 10.53 -13.76
N LEU A 119 -15.76 9.92 -12.70
CA LEU A 119 -14.81 8.82 -12.81
C LEU A 119 -15.42 7.59 -13.49
N VAL A 120 -16.68 7.23 -13.16
CA VAL A 120 -17.39 6.14 -13.84
C VAL A 120 -17.58 6.44 -15.32
N ASN A 121 -17.97 7.67 -15.67
CA ASN A 121 -18.08 8.10 -17.06
C ASN A 121 -16.74 8.09 -17.79
N GLY A 122 -15.63 8.31 -17.10
CA GLY A 122 -14.26 8.18 -17.59
C GLY A 122 -13.73 6.74 -17.66
N GLY A 123 -14.59 5.73 -17.46
CA GLY A 123 -14.21 4.31 -17.56
C GLY A 123 -13.64 3.68 -16.28
N TYR A 124 -13.59 4.41 -15.18
CA TYR A 124 -13.09 3.88 -13.91
C TYR A 124 -14.07 2.92 -13.25
N ARG A 125 -13.56 1.79 -12.78
CA ARG A 125 -14.28 0.88 -11.90
C ARG A 125 -14.00 1.28 -10.44
N ILE A 126 -14.99 1.88 -9.79
CA ILE A 126 -14.87 2.37 -8.42
C ILE A 126 -15.18 1.25 -7.45
N LYS A 127 -14.30 1.06 -6.48
CA LYS A 127 -14.49 0.20 -5.31
C LYS A 127 -14.49 1.08 -4.06
N VAL A 128 -15.53 0.95 -3.23
CA VAL A 128 -15.69 1.77 -2.02
C VAL A 128 -15.64 0.87 -0.80
N LEU A 129 -14.67 1.09 0.09
CA LEU A 129 -14.66 0.51 1.43
C LEU A 129 -15.19 1.57 2.40
N ASN A 130 -16.41 1.36 2.90
CA ASN A 130 -17.06 2.29 3.83
C ASN A 130 -17.04 1.70 5.25
N THR A 131 -16.14 2.21 6.08
CA THR A 131 -15.97 1.76 7.47
C THR A 131 -16.99 2.39 8.44
N ILE A 132 -17.68 3.46 8.03
CA ILE A 132 -18.73 4.11 8.84
C ILE A 132 -20.06 3.40 8.66
N ASN A 133 -20.38 2.96 7.43
CA ASN A 133 -21.63 2.26 7.13
C ASN A 133 -21.32 1.06 6.23
N PHE A 134 -21.12 -0.09 6.85
CA PHE A 134 -20.80 -1.34 6.16
C PHE A 134 -21.88 -1.78 5.17
N LYS A 135 -23.14 -1.40 5.37
CA LYS A 135 -24.23 -1.70 4.39
C LYS A 135 -24.02 -0.99 3.04
N LYS A 136 -23.27 0.11 3.04
CA LYS A 136 -22.90 0.86 1.82
C LYS A 136 -21.47 0.57 1.35
N SER A 137 -20.80 -0.39 1.97
CA SER A 137 -19.46 -0.81 1.61
C SER A 137 -19.50 -1.94 0.58
N MET A 138 -18.47 -2.00 -0.25
CA MET A 138 -18.24 -3.21 -1.05
C MET A 138 -17.68 -4.30 -0.15
N HIS A 139 -18.09 -5.54 -0.43
CA HIS A 139 -17.55 -6.69 0.26
C HIS A 139 -16.13 -7.00 -0.24
N TYR A 140 -15.30 -7.39 0.69
CA TYR A 140 -13.93 -7.81 0.42
C TYR A 140 -13.68 -9.15 1.12
N ASN A 141 -13.38 -10.17 0.34
CA ASN A 141 -12.97 -11.47 0.86
C ASN A 141 -11.48 -11.69 0.55
N PRO A 142 -10.59 -11.69 1.56
CA PRO A 142 -9.17 -11.88 1.33
C PRO A 142 -8.81 -13.27 0.82
N PHE A 143 -9.63 -14.30 1.06
CA PHE A 143 -9.39 -15.64 0.54
C PHE A 143 -9.31 -15.67 -0.99
N HIS A 144 -10.07 -14.86 -1.70
CA HIS A 144 -10.01 -14.76 -3.18
C HIS A 144 -8.65 -14.25 -3.71
N TYR A 145 -7.80 -13.70 -2.84
CA TYR A 145 -6.47 -13.18 -3.20
C TYR A 145 -5.34 -14.12 -2.78
N ILE A 146 -5.64 -15.23 -2.11
CA ILE A 146 -4.67 -16.27 -1.79
C ILE A 146 -4.38 -17.04 -3.07
N ARG A 147 -3.14 -17.02 -3.52
CA ARG A 147 -2.65 -17.73 -4.71
C ARG A 147 -1.57 -18.74 -4.37
N SER A 148 -1.01 -18.65 -3.20
CA SER A 148 0.07 -19.49 -2.72
C SER A 148 0.03 -19.58 -1.20
N GLU A 149 0.66 -20.59 -0.67
CA GLU A 149 0.84 -20.77 0.78
C GLU A 149 1.47 -19.54 1.44
N LYS A 150 2.33 -18.84 0.68
CA LYS A 150 2.88 -17.56 1.12
C LYS A 150 1.79 -16.54 1.45
N ASP A 151 0.70 -16.47 0.77
CA ASP A 151 -0.35 -15.49 0.99
C ASP A 151 -1.18 -15.78 2.26
N ILE A 152 -1.29 -17.06 2.72
CA ILE A 152 -1.90 -17.43 3.99
C ILE A 152 -1.15 -16.78 5.17
N LEU A 153 0.22 -16.97 5.33
CA LEU A 153 0.99 -16.34 6.43
C LEU A 153 0.92 -14.81 6.40
N LYS A 154 0.87 -14.15 5.21
CA LYS A 154 0.64 -12.71 5.13
C LYS A 154 -0.70 -12.34 5.73
N LEU A 155 -1.76 -13.06 5.32
CA LEU A 155 -3.08 -12.82 5.86
C LEU A 155 -3.08 -12.98 7.38
N VAL A 156 -2.51 -14.09 7.88
CA VAL A 156 -2.36 -14.36 9.32
C VAL A 156 -1.56 -13.26 10.02
N ASN A 157 -0.39 -12.88 9.48
CA ASN A 157 0.42 -11.82 10.08
C ASN A 157 -0.32 -10.48 10.09
N THR A 158 -1.10 -10.19 9.05
CA THR A 158 -1.92 -8.98 8.98
C THR A 158 -3.03 -9.00 10.02
N ILE A 159 -3.72 -10.11 10.21
CA ILE A 159 -4.73 -10.28 11.26
C ILE A 159 -4.10 -10.02 12.63
N ILE A 160 -3.02 -10.73 12.96
CA ILE A 160 -2.33 -10.61 14.26
C ILE A 160 -1.81 -9.17 14.47
N ALA A 161 -1.23 -8.55 13.45
CA ALA A 161 -0.70 -7.18 13.57
C ALA A 161 -1.80 -6.13 13.83
N ASN A 162 -3.00 -6.33 13.27
CA ASN A 162 -4.11 -5.40 13.40
C ASN A 162 -5.03 -5.68 14.60
N THR A 163 -4.94 -6.87 15.21
CA THR A 163 -5.70 -7.22 16.42
C THR A 163 -4.96 -6.88 17.73
N LYS A 164 -3.65 -6.64 17.65
CA LYS A 164 -2.87 -6.17 18.81
C LYS A 164 -3.18 -4.70 19.10
N GLY A 165 -3.48 -4.39 20.37
CA GLY A 165 -3.68 -3.02 20.83
C GLY A 165 -2.42 -2.15 20.69
N GLU A 166 -2.63 -0.83 20.49
CA GLU A 166 -1.55 0.15 20.52
C GLU A 166 -0.85 0.12 21.89
N GLY A 167 0.41 -0.32 21.91
CA GLY A 167 1.26 -0.28 23.14
C GLY A 167 1.94 -1.59 23.51
N GLU A 168 1.51 -2.71 23.00
CA GLU A 168 2.23 -3.95 23.22
C GLU A 168 3.45 -4.04 22.30
N LYS A 169 4.62 -3.68 22.83
CA LYS A 169 5.90 -4.01 22.20
C LYS A 169 5.94 -5.53 22.03
N SER A 170 5.97 -5.96 20.79
CA SER A 170 6.00 -7.37 20.40
C SER A 170 7.33 -8.00 20.84
N THR A 171 7.40 -8.43 22.10
CA THR A 171 8.16 -9.64 22.37
C THR A 171 7.38 -10.74 21.65
N GLU A 172 8.04 -11.51 20.77
CA GLU A 172 7.44 -12.72 20.18
C GLU A 172 7.18 -13.71 21.32
N ASP A 173 6.06 -13.52 21.99
CA ASP A 173 5.62 -14.37 23.07
C ASP A 173 5.16 -15.72 22.50
N PHE A 174 5.29 -16.76 23.29
CA PHE A 174 4.84 -18.11 22.96
C PHE A 174 3.39 -18.12 22.43
N TRP A 175 2.51 -17.36 23.05
CA TRP A 175 1.10 -17.25 22.67
C TRP A 175 0.90 -16.71 21.26
N VAL A 176 1.65 -15.70 20.84
CA VAL A 176 1.59 -15.14 19.49
C VAL A 176 2.06 -16.15 18.43
N LYS A 177 3.05 -16.96 18.78
CA LYS A 177 3.51 -18.05 17.89
C LYS A 177 2.46 -19.14 17.77
N ALA A 178 1.84 -19.52 18.88
CA ALA A 178 0.77 -20.50 18.88
C ALA A 178 -0.46 -20.02 18.10
N GLU A 179 -0.88 -18.76 18.32
CA GLU A 179 -1.96 -18.12 17.55
C GLU A 179 -1.67 -18.09 16.06
N ARG A 180 -0.45 -17.73 15.67
CA ARG A 180 -0.03 -17.74 14.27
C ARG A 180 -0.13 -19.13 13.64
N LEU A 181 0.32 -20.16 14.34
CA LEU A 181 0.24 -21.54 13.88
C LEU A 181 -1.22 -22.00 13.73
N LEU A 182 -2.07 -21.68 14.70
CA LEU A 182 -3.48 -22.02 14.66
C LEU A 182 -4.18 -21.37 13.47
N TYR A 183 -4.06 -20.04 13.29
CA TYR A 183 -4.66 -19.35 12.15
C TYR A 183 -4.10 -19.86 10.81
N SER A 184 -2.80 -20.16 10.75
CA SER A 184 -2.20 -20.70 9.54
C SER A 184 -2.77 -22.07 9.17
N ALA A 185 -2.99 -22.92 10.16
CA ALA A 185 -3.58 -24.25 9.96
C ALA A 185 -5.05 -24.16 9.51
N LEU A 186 -5.85 -23.35 10.22
CA LEU A 186 -7.29 -23.19 9.92
C LEU A 186 -7.53 -22.53 8.55
N ILE A 187 -6.83 -21.42 8.27
CA ILE A 187 -6.95 -20.73 6.96
C ILE A 187 -6.42 -21.62 5.85
N GLY A 188 -5.32 -22.32 6.08
CA GLY A 188 -4.78 -23.29 5.13
C GLY A 188 -5.78 -24.40 4.83
N TYR A 189 -6.36 -24.99 5.87
CA TYR A 189 -7.38 -26.03 5.70
C TYR A 189 -8.59 -25.54 4.90
N ILE A 190 -9.14 -24.37 5.24
CA ILE A 190 -10.26 -23.78 4.51
C ILE A 190 -9.89 -23.53 3.05
N TRP A 191 -8.69 -23.03 2.78
CA TRP A 191 -8.27 -22.73 1.42
C TRP A 191 -8.05 -23.99 0.57
N TYR A 192 -7.56 -25.09 1.15
CA TYR A 192 -7.30 -26.35 0.42
C TYR A 192 -8.52 -27.25 0.28
N GLU A 193 -9.34 -27.33 1.31
CA GLU A 193 -10.39 -28.35 1.42
C GLU A 193 -11.80 -27.80 1.25
N ALA A 194 -12.04 -26.50 1.57
CA ALA A 194 -13.37 -25.95 1.48
C ALA A 194 -13.70 -25.51 0.05
N PRO A 195 -14.99 -25.66 -0.38
CA PRO A 195 -15.46 -25.09 -1.63
C PRO A 195 -15.32 -23.56 -1.62
N GLU A 196 -15.20 -22.94 -2.81
CA GLU A 196 -14.91 -21.52 -2.97
C GLU A 196 -15.92 -20.61 -2.22
N GLU A 197 -17.18 -21.05 -2.12
CA GLU A 197 -18.24 -20.32 -1.41
C GLU A 197 -18.00 -20.26 0.12
N GLU A 198 -17.34 -21.27 0.68
CA GLU A 198 -17.00 -21.36 2.10
C GLU A 198 -15.62 -20.78 2.43
N GLN A 199 -14.82 -20.43 1.44
CA GLN A 199 -13.52 -19.78 1.65
C GLN A 199 -13.70 -18.32 2.08
N ASN A 200 -14.04 -18.11 3.35
CA ASN A 200 -14.31 -16.80 3.93
C ASN A 200 -14.06 -16.76 5.45
N PHE A 201 -14.12 -15.57 6.02
CA PHE A 201 -13.94 -15.40 7.47
C PHE A 201 -15.12 -15.91 8.32
N SER A 202 -16.32 -16.04 7.77
CA SER A 202 -17.43 -16.62 8.53
C SER A 202 -17.14 -18.07 8.84
N THR A 203 -16.68 -18.82 7.84
CA THR A 203 -16.25 -20.23 8.00
C THR A 203 -15.09 -20.35 8.99
N LEU A 204 -14.11 -19.43 8.94
CA LEU A 204 -13.02 -19.40 9.92
C LEU A 204 -13.53 -19.18 11.35
N LEU A 205 -14.48 -18.27 11.54
CA LEU A 205 -15.09 -18.03 12.86
C LEU A 205 -15.89 -19.23 13.34
N GLU A 206 -16.65 -19.89 12.47
CA GLU A 206 -17.36 -21.13 12.78
C GLU A 206 -16.41 -22.24 13.20
N PHE A 207 -15.26 -22.38 12.52
CA PHE A 207 -14.20 -23.31 12.91
C PHE A 207 -13.63 -23.00 14.29
N ILE A 208 -13.33 -21.73 14.58
CA ILE A 208 -12.81 -21.32 15.88
C ILE A 208 -13.85 -21.60 16.97
N ASN A 209 -15.12 -21.23 16.75
CA ASN A 209 -16.18 -21.47 17.71
C ASN A 209 -16.44 -22.96 17.94
N ALA A 210 -16.37 -23.76 16.89
CA ALA A 210 -16.47 -25.22 16.99
C ALA A 210 -15.27 -25.86 17.70
N SER A 211 -14.13 -25.13 17.72
CA SER A 211 -12.90 -25.56 18.40
C SER A 211 -12.83 -25.11 19.86
N GLU A 212 -13.81 -24.33 20.36
CA GLU A 212 -13.91 -24.01 21.79
C GLU A 212 -14.14 -25.28 22.60
N THR A 213 -13.07 -25.74 23.24
CA THR A 213 -13.09 -26.91 24.11
C THR A 213 -13.81 -26.59 25.42
N ARG A 214 -14.91 -27.26 25.62
CA ARG A 214 -15.38 -27.52 27.00
C ARG A 214 -14.69 -28.76 27.47
N GLU A 215 -14.18 -28.76 28.71
CA GLU A 215 -13.40 -29.87 29.31
C GLU A 215 -14.14 -31.22 29.26
N ASP A 216 -15.45 -31.21 29.06
CA ASP A 216 -16.37 -32.36 29.06
C ASP A 216 -16.82 -32.82 27.65
N ASP A 217 -16.29 -32.27 26.55
CA ASP A 217 -16.81 -32.56 25.20
C ASP A 217 -16.01 -33.65 24.49
N GLU A 218 -16.55 -34.89 24.53
CA GLU A 218 -15.96 -36.03 23.84
C GLU A 218 -16.03 -35.92 22.30
N GLU A 219 -17.01 -35.16 21.75
CA GLU A 219 -17.20 -34.98 20.31
C GLU A 219 -16.07 -34.13 19.72
N PHE A 220 -15.57 -33.15 20.47
CA PHE A 220 -14.42 -32.33 20.10
C PHE A 220 -13.12 -33.14 19.97
N LYS A 221 -12.85 -34.05 20.89
CA LYS A 221 -11.66 -34.94 20.84
C LYS A 221 -11.65 -35.75 19.55
N ASN A 222 -12.80 -36.19 19.09
CA ASN A 222 -12.96 -36.95 17.85
C ASN A 222 -12.80 -36.06 16.58
N ALA A 223 -13.25 -34.81 16.60
CA ALA A 223 -13.05 -33.85 15.51
C ALA A 223 -11.58 -33.46 15.34
N THR A 224 -10.88 -33.22 16.43
CA THR A 224 -9.43 -32.90 16.42
C THR A 224 -8.59 -34.04 15.92
N LEU A 225 -8.91 -35.30 16.27
CA LEU A 225 -8.22 -36.50 15.80
C LEU A 225 -8.45 -36.71 14.27
N LYS A 226 -9.62 -36.36 13.74
CA LYS A 226 -9.90 -36.42 12.30
C LYS A 226 -9.15 -35.35 11.50
N LEU A 227 -8.91 -34.19 12.06
CA LEU A 227 -8.11 -33.12 11.45
C LEU A 227 -6.63 -33.49 11.37
N THR A 228 -6.06 -34.13 12.40
CA THR A 228 -4.67 -34.63 12.42
C THR A 228 -4.44 -35.77 11.45
N ASP A 229 -5.41 -36.64 11.22
CA ASP A 229 -5.27 -37.79 10.35
C ASP A 229 -5.25 -37.44 8.84
N LYS A 230 -5.82 -36.30 8.45
CA LYS A 230 -5.79 -35.78 7.06
C LYS A 230 -4.54 -35.00 6.72
N THR A 231 -3.87 -34.39 7.69
CA THR A 231 -2.68 -33.55 7.49
C THR A 231 -1.39 -34.34 7.31
N ASP A 232 -1.41 -35.66 7.54
CA ASP A 232 -0.20 -36.49 7.55
C ASP A 232 0.20 -37.03 6.14
N LYS A 233 -0.51 -36.63 5.07
CA LYS A 233 -0.24 -37.16 3.73
C LYS A 233 0.61 -36.31 2.82
N ASP A 234 0.71 -35.02 3.05
CA ASP A 234 1.59 -34.15 2.26
C ASP A 234 2.23 -33.09 3.17
N ASN A 235 3.56 -33.10 3.23
CA ASN A 235 4.36 -32.08 3.91
C ASN A 235 4.13 -30.70 3.29
N VAL A 236 3.06 -30.02 3.65
CA VAL A 236 2.71 -28.70 3.13
C VAL A 236 3.34 -27.63 4.03
N THR A 237 4.38 -27.00 3.52
CA THR A 237 4.99 -25.82 4.17
C THR A 237 4.28 -24.56 3.68
N ILE A 238 3.48 -23.94 4.55
CA ILE A 238 2.69 -22.76 4.21
C ILE A 238 3.47 -21.47 4.51
N THR A 239 3.71 -20.63 3.51
CA THR A 239 4.45 -19.36 3.61
C THR A 239 3.66 -18.20 2.93
N ILE A 240 3.46 -17.02 3.53
CA ILE A 240 2.53 -15.95 3.04
C ILE A 240 3.11 -14.53 2.93
N ASP A 241 2.81 -13.76 1.87
CA ASP A 241 3.24 -12.39 1.56
C ASP A 241 2.09 -11.33 1.55
N THR A 242 2.24 -10.25 2.19
CA THR A 242 1.42 -9.16 2.75
C THR A 242 0.20 -8.62 1.96
N VAL A 243 -0.94 -8.50 2.64
CA VAL A 243 -2.03 -7.56 2.31
C VAL A 243 -2.02 -6.43 3.35
N VAL A 244 -2.00 -5.18 2.89
CA VAL A 244 -1.99 -4.01 3.76
C VAL A 244 -3.42 -3.50 3.91
N PHE A 245 -3.98 -3.58 5.11
CA PHE A 245 -5.18 -2.85 5.49
C PHE A 245 -4.77 -1.55 6.15
N TYR A 246 -5.20 -0.42 5.60
CA TYR A 246 -5.11 0.85 6.31
C TYR A 246 -6.37 1.04 7.13
N GLN A 247 -6.21 1.02 8.44
CA GLN A 247 -7.22 1.49 9.38
C GLN A 247 -7.02 3.00 9.56
N ILE A 248 -8.07 3.78 9.36
CA ILE A 248 -8.13 5.23 9.64
C ILE A 248 -8.84 5.45 10.96
#